data_8b9a76ce2245cfcb32a8b5e833b47370
#
_entry.id   8b9a76ce2245cfcb32a8b5e833b47370
#
_cell.length_a   1.000
_cell.length_b   1.000
_cell.length_c   1.000
_cell.angle_alpha   90.00
_cell.angle_beta   90.00
_cell.angle_gamma   90.00
#
_symmetry.space_group_name_H-M   'P 1'
#
loop_
_entity.id
_entity.type
_entity.pdbx_description
1 polymer ?
#
loop_
_entity_poly.entity_id
_entity_poly.type
_entity_poly.pdbx_seq_one_letter_code
_entity_poly.pdbx_strand_id
1 'polypeptide(L)'
;MKEHCIIFPGQGTQFKGMGKELFGLFPDYVGQANEILGYALDELCLNGPSSRLRLTLHAQPAIFLVNALRYLQYQKQFPTAQPTCFMGHSLGEFNALWAAGAFDFETGIRLVQKRGQLMGELTEGSMLAVLGLEYRSLKKRLSAGSFDQIDIANFNTPLQIVLAG
;
A
#
# COMPACT_ATOMS: atom_id res chain seq x y z
N MET A 1 15.33 16.33 20.23
CA MET A 1 15.27 15.11 19.36
C MET A 1 14.87 15.56 17.98
N LYS A 2 15.46 14.99 16.92
CA LYS A 2 15.00 15.31 15.56
C LYS A 2 13.66 14.60 15.33
N GLU A 3 12.64 15.36 14.98
CA GLU A 3 11.36 14.80 14.56
C GLU A 3 11.54 14.04 13.23
N HIS A 4 10.99 12.85 13.12
CA HIS A 4 10.99 12.08 11.89
C HIS A 4 9.69 11.31 11.72
N CYS A 5 9.30 11.13 10.48
CA CYS A 5 8.09 10.42 10.09
C CYS A 5 8.45 9.16 9.29
N ILE A 6 7.77 8.07 9.55
CA ILE A 6 7.83 6.85 8.73
C ILE A 6 6.71 6.91 7.71
N ILE A 7 7.06 6.76 6.43
CA ILE A 7 6.10 6.80 5.32
C ILE A 7 6.06 5.45 4.64
N PHE A 8 4.86 4.88 4.50
CA PHE A 8 4.63 3.60 3.86
C PHE A 8 4.04 3.78 2.45
N PRO A 9 4.69 3.21 1.42
CA PRO A 9 4.18 3.27 0.07
C PRO A 9 2.94 2.39 -0.13
N GLY A 10 2.17 2.69 -1.17
CA GLY A 10 0.99 1.94 -1.58
C GLY A 10 1.20 1.10 -2.84
N GLN A 11 0.08 0.67 -3.44
CA GLN A 11 0.07 -0.15 -4.65
C GLN A 11 0.76 0.56 -5.82
N GLY A 12 1.50 -0.23 -6.62
CA GLY A 12 2.35 0.26 -7.70
C GLY A 12 3.84 0.13 -7.39
N THR A 13 4.21 -0.11 -6.13
CA THR A 13 5.60 -0.28 -5.70
C THR A 13 6.05 -1.74 -5.64
N GLN A 14 5.15 -2.71 -5.90
CA GLN A 14 5.49 -4.12 -5.93
C GLN A 14 6.33 -4.47 -7.17
N PHE A 15 7.30 -5.35 -6.98
CA PHE A 15 8.14 -5.89 -8.04
C PHE A 15 8.62 -7.30 -7.70
N LYS A 16 8.94 -8.08 -8.72
CA LYS A 16 9.51 -9.43 -8.54
C LYS A 16 10.85 -9.36 -7.81
N GLY A 17 11.00 -10.14 -6.75
CA GLY A 17 12.17 -10.14 -5.88
C GLY A 17 12.05 -9.21 -4.67
N MET A 18 10.94 -8.47 -4.51
CA MET A 18 10.72 -7.65 -3.33
C MET A 18 10.73 -8.50 -2.05
N GLY A 19 11.31 -7.98 -0.99
CA GLY A 19 11.36 -8.67 0.31
C GLY A 19 12.43 -9.74 0.45
N LYS A 20 13.24 -10.03 -0.59
CA LYS A 20 14.25 -11.10 -0.59
C LYS A 20 15.19 -11.04 0.62
N GLU A 21 15.63 -9.85 0.99
CA GLU A 21 16.52 -9.62 2.13
C GLU A 21 15.83 -9.66 3.50
N LEU A 22 14.49 -9.71 3.52
CA LEU A 22 13.67 -9.58 4.72
C LEU A 22 13.05 -10.88 5.17
N PHE A 23 12.61 -11.73 4.25
CA PHE A 23 11.83 -12.92 4.57
C PHE A 23 12.57 -13.89 5.50
N GLY A 24 13.87 -14.08 5.29
CA GLY A 24 14.71 -14.91 6.17
C GLY A 24 14.99 -14.29 7.54
N LEU A 25 14.82 -12.97 7.70
CA LEU A 25 15.01 -12.28 8.97
C LEU A 25 13.78 -12.31 9.88
N PHE A 26 12.60 -12.59 9.30
CA PHE A 26 11.31 -12.55 9.99
C PHE A 26 10.41 -13.73 9.60
N PRO A 27 10.89 -14.99 9.77
CA PRO A 27 10.17 -16.18 9.30
C PRO A 27 8.79 -16.34 9.94
N ASP A 28 8.62 -15.92 11.20
CA ASP A 28 7.34 -16.03 11.92
C ASP A 28 6.26 -15.15 11.29
N TYR A 29 6.59 -13.91 10.90
CA TYR A 29 5.66 -13.01 10.21
C TYR A 29 5.32 -13.51 8.80
N VAL A 30 6.29 -14.07 8.09
CA VAL A 30 6.08 -14.67 6.77
C VAL A 30 5.17 -15.89 6.89
N GLY A 31 5.44 -16.80 7.84
CA GLY A 31 4.61 -17.97 8.10
C GLY A 31 3.18 -17.61 8.44
N GLN A 32 2.99 -16.65 9.33
CA GLN A 32 1.66 -16.15 9.71
C GLN A 32 0.91 -15.55 8.51
N ALA A 33 1.59 -14.75 7.68
CA ALA A 33 0.98 -14.20 6.47
C ALA A 33 0.57 -15.29 5.49
N ASN A 34 1.42 -16.29 5.25
CA ASN A 34 1.15 -17.41 4.35
C ASN A 34 -0.03 -18.26 4.83
N GLU A 35 -0.10 -18.53 6.14
CA GLU A 35 -1.22 -19.25 6.76
C GLU A 35 -2.55 -18.52 6.56
N ILE A 36 -2.59 -17.23 6.88
CA ILE A 36 -3.81 -16.41 6.75
C ILE A 36 -4.26 -16.32 5.29
N LEU A 37 -3.33 -16.16 4.38
CA LEU A 37 -3.62 -15.98 2.96
C LEU A 37 -3.95 -17.30 2.23
N GLY A 38 -3.50 -18.44 2.78
CA GLY A 38 -3.67 -19.75 2.17
C GLY A 38 -2.72 -20.03 0.98
N TYR A 39 -1.66 -19.24 0.84
CA TYR A 39 -0.60 -19.45 -0.17
C TYR A 39 0.73 -18.82 0.27
N ALA A 40 1.84 -19.30 -0.30
CA ALA A 40 3.17 -18.76 -0.02
C ALA A 40 3.36 -17.39 -0.70
N LEU A 41 3.19 -16.31 0.06
CA LEU A 41 3.29 -14.94 -0.43
C LEU A 41 4.75 -14.56 -0.73
N ASP A 42 5.69 -15.01 0.08
CA ASP A 42 7.12 -14.85 -0.13
C ASP A 42 7.57 -15.50 -1.45
N GLU A 43 7.14 -16.73 -1.73
CA GLU A 43 7.41 -17.38 -3.02
C GLU A 43 6.79 -16.61 -4.19
N LEU A 44 5.58 -16.09 -4.03
CA LEU A 44 4.96 -15.24 -5.05
C LEU A 44 5.79 -13.97 -5.30
N CYS A 45 6.29 -13.34 -4.24
CA CYS A 45 7.13 -12.14 -4.35
C CYS A 45 8.47 -12.44 -5.04
N LEU A 46 9.11 -13.57 -4.70
CA LEU A 46 10.45 -13.90 -5.18
C LEU A 46 10.43 -14.52 -6.58
N ASN A 47 9.58 -15.52 -6.80
CA ASN A 47 9.65 -16.42 -7.95
C ASN A 47 8.37 -16.38 -8.80
N GLY A 48 7.28 -15.88 -8.27
CA GLY A 48 6.00 -15.87 -8.97
C GLY A 48 6.00 -15.03 -10.25
N PRO A 49 5.01 -15.27 -11.14
CA PRO A 49 4.86 -14.47 -12.34
C PRO A 49 4.45 -13.04 -11.96
N SER A 50 5.12 -12.04 -12.60
CA SER A 50 4.84 -10.62 -12.34
C SER A 50 3.38 -10.24 -12.64
N SER A 51 2.70 -10.94 -13.56
CA SER A 51 1.29 -10.73 -13.83
C SER A 51 0.42 -11.03 -12.61
N ARG A 52 0.72 -12.11 -11.86
CA ARG A 52 -0.02 -12.45 -10.64
C ARG A 52 0.24 -11.42 -9.53
N LEU A 53 1.50 -11.00 -9.36
CA LEU A 53 1.86 -9.99 -8.35
C LEU A 53 1.25 -8.60 -8.64
N ARG A 54 0.83 -8.33 -9.89
CA ARG A 54 0.12 -7.08 -10.24
C ARG A 54 -1.36 -7.09 -9.90
N LEU A 55 -1.96 -8.26 -9.73
CA LEU A 55 -3.37 -8.35 -9.33
C LEU A 55 -3.53 -7.75 -7.93
N THR A 56 -4.51 -6.88 -7.77
CA THR A 56 -4.80 -6.16 -6.51
C THR A 56 -4.94 -7.10 -5.32
N LEU A 57 -5.56 -8.26 -5.53
CA LEU A 57 -5.69 -9.34 -4.55
C LEU A 57 -4.35 -9.80 -3.95
N HIS A 58 -3.28 -9.84 -4.76
CA HIS A 58 -1.95 -10.29 -4.34
C HIS A 58 -1.01 -9.13 -4.02
N ALA A 59 -1.13 -8.02 -4.77
CA ALA A 59 -0.28 -6.85 -4.59
C ALA A 59 -0.42 -6.24 -3.19
N GLN A 60 -1.65 -6.11 -2.69
CA GLN A 60 -1.90 -5.47 -1.40
C GLN A 60 -1.29 -6.24 -0.22
N PRO A 61 -1.53 -7.56 -0.04
CA PRO A 61 -0.86 -8.32 1.00
C PRO A 61 0.67 -8.33 0.86
N ALA A 62 1.20 -8.41 -0.36
CA ALA A 62 2.64 -8.41 -0.60
C ALA A 62 3.31 -7.10 -0.17
N ILE A 63 2.71 -5.95 -0.52
CA ILE A 63 3.22 -4.64 -0.12
C ILE A 63 3.09 -4.47 1.39
N PHE A 64 1.95 -4.86 1.98
CA PHE A 64 1.76 -4.76 3.43
C PHE A 64 2.82 -5.57 4.19
N LEU A 65 3.03 -6.84 3.82
CA LEU A 65 4.04 -7.69 4.43
C LEU A 65 5.44 -7.05 4.33
N VAL A 66 5.88 -6.69 3.12
CA VAL A 66 7.24 -6.15 2.92
C VAL A 66 7.43 -4.82 3.65
N ASN A 67 6.43 -3.94 3.65
CA ASN A 67 6.47 -2.69 4.42
C ASN A 67 6.59 -2.96 5.93
N ALA A 68 5.82 -3.91 6.45
CA ALA A 68 5.87 -4.30 7.86
C ALA A 68 7.25 -4.84 8.24
N LEU A 69 7.81 -5.75 7.43
CA LEU A 69 9.14 -6.31 7.67
C LEU A 69 10.26 -5.25 7.60
N ARG A 70 10.16 -4.28 6.69
CA ARG A 70 11.10 -3.14 6.62
C ARG A 70 11.02 -2.28 7.88
N TYR A 71 9.82 -2.02 8.37
CA TYR A 71 9.65 -1.27 9.61
C TYR A 71 10.20 -2.03 10.83
N LEU A 72 9.98 -3.33 10.94
CA LEU A 72 10.57 -4.17 11.98
C LEU A 72 12.11 -4.20 11.90
N GLN A 73 12.66 -4.25 10.69
CA GLN A 73 14.09 -4.15 10.47
C GLN A 73 14.63 -2.77 10.92
N TYR A 74 13.94 -1.70 10.57
CA TYR A 74 14.26 -0.34 11.02
C TYR A 74 14.29 -0.25 12.55
N GLN A 75 13.27 -0.79 13.24
CA GLN A 75 13.22 -0.80 14.70
C GLN A 75 14.41 -1.57 15.34
N LYS A 76 14.81 -2.70 14.73
CA LYS A 76 16.00 -3.45 15.17
C LYS A 76 17.30 -2.66 14.97
N GLN A 77 17.42 -1.93 13.87
CA GLN A 77 18.62 -1.13 13.57
C GLN A 77 18.69 0.16 14.40
N PHE A 78 17.56 0.71 14.75
CA PHE A 78 17.46 1.98 15.49
C PHE A 78 16.54 1.83 16.71
N PRO A 79 16.95 1.06 17.74
CA PRO A 79 16.09 0.69 18.88
C PRO A 79 15.66 1.88 19.75
N THR A 80 16.39 2.99 19.68
CA THR A 80 16.07 4.22 20.43
C THR A 80 15.29 5.24 19.60
N ALA A 81 15.08 4.96 18.31
CA ALA A 81 14.34 5.86 17.44
C ALA A 81 12.84 5.81 17.78
N GLN A 82 12.27 6.99 18.01
CA GLN A 82 10.84 7.16 18.24
C GLN A 82 10.27 8.03 17.11
N PRO A 83 9.62 7.43 16.10
CA PRO A 83 8.95 8.19 15.07
C PRO A 83 7.87 9.10 15.65
N THR A 84 7.85 10.36 15.23
CA THR A 84 6.85 11.34 15.66
C THR A 84 5.50 11.07 15.02
N CYS A 85 5.50 10.53 13.80
CA CYS A 85 4.29 10.18 13.08
C CYS A 85 4.51 9.03 12.09
N PHE A 86 3.41 8.39 11.71
CA PHE A 86 3.33 7.42 10.64
C PHE A 86 2.38 7.92 9.56
N MET A 87 2.76 7.75 8.31
CA MET A 87 1.94 8.14 7.15
C MET A 87 1.92 6.99 6.14
N GLY A 88 0.85 6.89 5.38
CA GLY A 88 0.70 5.87 4.36
C GLY A 88 -0.02 6.40 3.13
N HIS A 89 0.41 5.98 1.95
CA HIS A 89 -0.30 6.26 0.71
C HIS A 89 -1.22 5.07 0.37
N SER A 90 -2.54 5.30 0.33
CA SER A 90 -3.54 4.27 0.00
C SER A 90 -3.37 3.01 0.86
N LEU A 91 -2.88 1.90 0.31
CA LEU A 91 -2.58 0.68 1.06
C LEU A 91 -1.61 0.90 2.22
N GLY A 92 -0.61 1.76 2.05
CA GLY A 92 0.37 2.08 3.08
C GLY A 92 -0.22 2.64 4.36
N GLU A 93 -1.45 3.18 4.32
CA GLU A 93 -2.19 3.63 5.48
C GLU A 93 -2.45 2.50 6.49
N PHE A 94 -2.70 1.28 6.01
CA PHE A 94 -2.83 0.10 6.88
C PHE A 94 -1.51 -0.22 7.59
N ASN A 95 -0.37 -0.03 6.92
CA ASN A 95 0.93 -0.17 7.58
C ASN A 95 1.17 0.93 8.62
N ALA A 96 0.76 2.18 8.33
CA ALA A 96 0.87 3.29 9.26
C ALA A 96 0.01 3.05 10.52
N LEU A 97 -1.23 2.58 10.36
CA LEU A 97 -2.11 2.22 11.47
C LEU A 97 -1.55 1.06 12.30
N TRP A 98 -1.05 0.01 11.65
CA TRP A 98 -0.40 -1.10 12.33
C TRP A 98 0.83 -0.64 13.11
N ALA A 99 1.72 0.15 12.51
CA ALA A 99 2.92 0.67 13.15
C ALA A 99 2.59 1.60 14.34
N ALA A 100 1.45 2.29 14.29
CA ALA A 100 0.92 3.10 15.37
C ALA A 100 0.21 2.28 16.48
N GLY A 101 0.08 0.96 16.32
CA GLY A 101 -0.55 0.08 17.30
C GLY A 101 -2.08 0.05 17.27
N ALA A 102 -2.72 0.52 16.17
CA ALA A 102 -4.18 0.49 16.05
C ALA A 102 -4.74 -0.94 15.95
N PHE A 103 -3.97 -1.88 15.41
CA PHE A 103 -4.28 -3.30 15.33
C PHE A 103 -3.00 -4.14 15.20
N ASP A 104 -3.10 -5.45 15.43
CA ASP A 104 -1.98 -6.39 15.30
C ASP A 104 -1.69 -6.77 13.84
N PHE A 105 -0.59 -7.49 13.62
CA PHE A 105 -0.15 -7.86 12.28
C PHE A 105 -1.15 -8.80 11.57
N GLU A 106 -1.73 -9.75 12.30
CA GLU A 106 -2.71 -10.70 11.78
C GLU A 106 -3.94 -9.95 11.25
N THR A 107 -4.50 -9.04 12.05
CA THR A 107 -5.62 -8.18 11.65
C THR A 107 -5.24 -7.35 10.42
N GLY A 108 -4.03 -6.81 10.37
CA GLY A 108 -3.53 -6.06 9.21
C GLY A 108 -3.54 -6.88 7.93
N ILE A 109 -2.99 -8.12 7.95
CA ILE A 109 -3.00 -9.03 6.79
C ILE A 109 -4.43 -9.34 6.33
N ARG A 110 -5.35 -9.65 7.28
CA ARG A 110 -6.76 -9.93 6.96
C ARG A 110 -7.46 -8.74 6.33
N LEU A 111 -7.22 -7.53 6.85
CA LEU A 111 -7.80 -6.29 6.31
C LEU A 111 -7.34 -6.03 4.87
N VAL A 112 -6.04 -6.13 4.60
CA VAL A 112 -5.52 -5.88 3.24
C VAL A 112 -5.87 -7.00 2.27
N GLN A 113 -6.00 -8.25 2.74
CA GLN A 113 -6.54 -9.37 1.96
C GLN A 113 -7.98 -9.07 1.52
N LYS A 114 -8.84 -8.70 2.48
CA LYS A 114 -10.24 -8.36 2.19
C LYS A 114 -10.37 -7.16 1.27
N ARG A 115 -9.57 -6.11 1.52
CA ARG A 115 -9.52 -4.93 0.65
C ARG A 115 -9.10 -5.28 -0.77
N GLY A 116 -8.04 -6.09 -0.91
CA GLY A 116 -7.54 -6.53 -2.22
C GLY A 116 -8.58 -7.36 -2.99
N GLN A 117 -9.32 -8.21 -2.28
CA GLN A 117 -10.41 -9.00 -2.84
C GLN A 117 -11.53 -8.07 -3.33
N LEU A 118 -12.09 -7.23 -2.48
CA LEU A 118 -13.19 -6.34 -2.82
C LEU A 118 -12.85 -5.40 -3.99
N MET A 119 -11.65 -4.83 -3.98
CA MET A 119 -11.20 -3.98 -5.09
C MET A 119 -10.94 -4.76 -6.39
N GLY A 120 -10.55 -6.04 -6.28
CA GLY A 120 -10.33 -6.91 -7.44
C GLY A 120 -11.63 -7.43 -8.06
N GLU A 121 -12.73 -7.42 -7.33
CA GLU A 121 -14.07 -7.81 -7.77
C GLU A 121 -14.80 -6.69 -8.53
N LEU A 122 -14.32 -5.45 -8.42
CA LEU A 122 -14.92 -4.32 -9.14
C LEU A 122 -14.66 -4.44 -10.64
N THR A 123 -15.72 -4.47 -11.41
CA THR A 123 -15.71 -4.59 -12.89
C THR A 123 -16.06 -3.27 -13.58
N GLU A 124 -16.59 -2.32 -12.84
CA GLU A 124 -17.00 -1.00 -13.32
C GLU A 124 -16.17 0.09 -12.69
N GLY A 125 -16.10 1.22 -13.36
CA GLY A 125 -15.29 2.36 -12.95
C GLY A 125 -13.84 2.27 -13.40
N SER A 126 -13.16 3.40 -13.31
CA SER A 126 -11.75 3.52 -13.67
C SER A 126 -11.06 4.62 -12.87
N MET A 127 -9.72 4.64 -12.93
CA MET A 127 -8.93 5.72 -12.35
C MET A 127 -8.04 6.35 -13.43
N LEU A 128 -7.99 7.68 -13.44
CA LEU A 128 -7.20 8.47 -14.39
C LEU A 128 -6.23 9.38 -13.67
N ALA A 129 -4.94 9.22 -13.93
CA ALA A 129 -3.92 10.17 -13.47
C ALA A 129 -3.85 11.37 -14.43
N VAL A 130 -4.21 12.53 -13.93
CA VAL A 130 -4.07 13.82 -14.63
C VAL A 130 -2.71 14.40 -14.29
N LEU A 131 -1.90 14.67 -15.30
CA LEU A 131 -0.53 15.19 -15.16
C LEU A 131 -0.43 16.61 -15.70
N GLY A 132 0.35 17.46 -15.02
CA GLY A 132 0.66 18.82 -15.50
C GLY A 132 -0.47 19.83 -15.30
N LEU A 133 -1.54 19.49 -14.58
CA LEU A 133 -2.66 20.38 -14.31
C LEU A 133 -2.83 20.59 -12.80
N GLU A 134 -2.85 21.83 -12.37
CA GLU A 134 -3.09 22.18 -10.96
C GLU A 134 -4.55 21.92 -10.55
N TYR A 135 -4.74 21.59 -9.27
CA TYR A 135 -6.05 21.31 -8.68
C TYR A 135 -7.14 22.34 -9.03
N ARG A 136 -6.83 23.63 -8.89
CA ARG A 136 -7.83 24.70 -9.16
C ARG A 136 -8.32 24.68 -10.59
N SER A 137 -7.42 24.47 -11.54
CA SER A 137 -7.73 24.38 -12.97
C SER A 137 -8.51 23.12 -13.29
N LEU A 138 -8.14 21.98 -12.69
CA LEU A 138 -8.84 20.72 -12.85
C LEU A 138 -10.25 20.81 -12.28
N LYS A 139 -10.42 21.31 -11.05
CA LYS A 139 -11.72 21.49 -10.41
C LYS A 139 -12.66 22.36 -11.24
N LYS A 140 -12.15 23.49 -11.78
CA LYS A 140 -12.94 24.36 -12.67
C LYS A 140 -13.43 23.63 -13.92
N ARG A 141 -12.59 22.77 -14.53
CA ARG A 141 -12.96 21.96 -15.69
C ARG A 141 -14.02 20.92 -15.35
N LEU A 142 -13.87 20.21 -14.23
CA LEU A 142 -14.85 19.24 -13.76
C LEU A 142 -16.19 19.88 -13.47
N SER A 143 -16.20 21.06 -12.81
CA SER A 143 -17.44 21.80 -12.52
C SER A 143 -18.09 22.43 -13.74
N ALA A 144 -17.35 22.70 -14.81
CA ALA A 144 -17.90 23.26 -16.07
C ALA A 144 -18.45 22.19 -17.03
N GLY A 145 -18.13 20.93 -16.81
CA GLY A 145 -18.62 19.78 -17.56
C GLY A 145 -19.65 18.98 -16.77
N SER A 146 -20.34 18.07 -17.45
CA SER A 146 -21.28 17.12 -16.83
C SER A 146 -20.52 15.89 -16.32
N PHE A 147 -19.70 16.06 -15.29
CA PHE A 147 -18.84 15.02 -14.70
C PHE A 147 -19.26 14.67 -13.28
N ASP A 148 -20.58 14.56 -13.05
CA ASP A 148 -21.15 14.37 -11.69
C ASP A 148 -20.76 13.05 -11.03
N GLN A 149 -20.25 12.06 -11.81
CA GLN A 149 -19.80 10.76 -11.30
C GLN A 149 -18.28 10.67 -11.16
N ILE A 150 -17.56 11.78 -11.35
CA ILE A 150 -16.11 11.79 -11.25
C ILE A 150 -15.67 12.49 -9.98
N ASP A 151 -14.97 11.74 -9.12
CA ASP A 151 -14.38 12.25 -7.89
C ASP A 151 -12.85 12.42 -8.01
N ILE A 152 -12.31 13.30 -7.16
CA ILE A 152 -10.86 13.41 -6.98
C ILE A 152 -10.44 12.42 -5.91
N ALA A 153 -9.77 11.35 -6.34
CA ALA A 153 -9.36 10.27 -5.47
C ALA A 153 -8.03 10.54 -4.74
N ASN A 154 -7.02 11.13 -5.43
CA ASN A 154 -5.69 11.37 -4.85
C ASN A 154 -5.09 12.70 -5.29
N PHE A 155 -4.39 13.33 -4.36
CA PHE A 155 -3.48 14.45 -4.58
C PHE A 155 -2.04 13.96 -4.38
N ASN A 156 -1.41 13.45 -5.44
CA ASN A 156 -0.06 12.88 -5.33
C ASN A 156 1.03 13.97 -5.30
N THR A 157 0.87 14.98 -6.17
CA THR A 157 1.72 16.17 -6.21
C THR A 157 0.87 17.38 -6.62
N PRO A 158 1.38 18.62 -6.55
CA PRO A 158 0.67 19.78 -7.08
C PRO A 158 0.23 19.67 -8.55
N LEU A 159 0.93 18.82 -9.34
CA LEU A 159 0.71 18.60 -10.77
C LEU A 159 0.35 17.14 -11.12
N GLN A 160 0.02 16.33 -10.14
CA GLN A 160 -0.46 14.96 -10.36
C GLN A 160 -1.65 14.67 -9.46
N ILE A 161 -2.81 14.57 -10.04
CA ILE A 161 -4.09 14.33 -9.37
C ILE A 161 -4.72 13.10 -10.01
N VAL A 162 -5.29 12.22 -9.18
CA VAL A 162 -5.98 11.02 -9.67
C VAL A 162 -7.48 11.24 -9.53
N LEU A 163 -8.19 11.00 -10.61
CA LEU A 163 -9.64 10.96 -10.69
C LEU A 163 -10.13 9.52 -10.63
N ALA A 164 -11.32 9.31 -10.10
CA ALA A 164 -12.04 8.04 -10.09
C ALA A 164 -13.50 8.25 -10.48
N GLY A 165 -14.07 7.29 -11.25
CA GLY A 165 -15.44 7.28 -11.68
C GLY A 165 -15.76 6.11 -12.58
#